data_e5297ebc191ea9b16fe88c6fed93ed3b
#
_entry.id   e5297ebc191ea9b16fe88c6fed93ed3b
#
_cell.length_a   1.000
_cell.length_b   1.000
_cell.length_c   1.000
_cell.angle_alpha   90.00
_cell.angle_beta   90.00
_cell.angle_gamma   90.00
#
_symmetry.space_group_name_H-M   'P 1'
#
loop_
_entity.id
_entity.type
_entity.pdbx_description
1 polymer ?
#
loop_
_entity_poly.entity_id
_entity_poly.type
_entity_poly.pdbx_seq_one_letter_code
_entity_poly.pdbx_strand_id
1 'polypeptide(L)' 'MAVIYIAGPMTGYKDHNRTAFFTEAMRLAADGHVVLNPATLPEGLSQQQYMSICIPMLMCADAIYLL' A
#
# COMPACT_ATOMS: atom_id res chain seq x y z
N MET A 1 10.34 10.46 11.30
CA MET A 1 9.25 10.36 10.28
C MET A 1 9.85 9.78 9.01
N ALA A 2 9.21 8.77 8.45
CA ALA A 2 9.63 8.15 7.20
C ALA A 2 8.44 8.04 6.25
N VAL A 3 8.70 7.98 4.95
CA VAL A 3 7.71 7.65 3.94
C VAL A 3 7.77 6.14 3.73
N ILE A 4 6.69 5.44 4.05
CA ILE A 4 6.66 3.98 4.05
C ILE A 4 5.64 3.48 3.03
N TYR A 5 6.07 2.59 2.14
CA TYR A 5 5.20 1.89 1.21
C TYR A 5 4.82 0.53 1.79
N ILE A 6 3.52 0.24 1.85
CA ILE A 6 3.04 -1.06 2.32
C ILE A 6 2.99 -2.01 1.11
N ALA A 7 3.68 -3.14 1.23
CA ALA A 7 3.68 -4.19 0.22
C ALA A 7 3.11 -5.48 0.82
N GLY A 8 2.26 -6.16 0.07
CA GLY A 8 1.69 -7.40 0.54
C GLY A 8 0.72 -8.00 -0.49
N PRO A 9 0.22 -9.22 -0.21
CA PRO A 9 -0.66 -9.90 -1.13
C PRO A 9 -2.07 -9.32 -1.10
N MET A 10 -2.65 -9.12 -2.27
CA MET A 10 -4.03 -8.65 -2.43
C MET A 10 -4.86 -9.62 -3.27
N THR A 11 -4.28 -10.14 -4.35
CA THR A 11 -4.97 -11.06 -5.27
C THR A 11 -5.34 -12.35 -4.56
N GLY A 12 -6.60 -12.76 -4.69
CA GLY A 12 -7.10 -13.98 -4.07
C GLY A 12 -7.53 -13.85 -2.62
N TYR A 13 -7.32 -12.69 -2.01
CA TYR A 13 -7.75 -12.43 -0.65
C TYR A 13 -9.14 -11.80 -0.64
N LYS A 14 -9.90 -12.07 0.43
CA LYS A 14 -11.20 -11.43 0.62
C LYS A 14 -11.00 -9.92 0.64
N ASP A 15 -11.81 -9.20 -0.17
CA ASP A 15 -11.75 -7.75 -0.32
C ASP A 15 -10.33 -7.25 -0.63
N HIS A 16 -9.57 -8.04 -1.42
CA HIS A 16 -8.20 -7.73 -1.80
C HIS A 16 -7.27 -7.45 -0.62
N ASN A 17 -7.58 -8.05 0.55
CA ASN A 17 -6.80 -7.89 1.77
C ASN A 17 -6.77 -6.45 2.29
N ARG A 18 -7.77 -5.63 1.95
CA ARG A 18 -7.79 -4.21 2.29
C ARG A 18 -7.77 -3.95 3.78
N THR A 19 -8.50 -4.74 4.55
CA THR A 19 -8.56 -4.55 6.01
C THR A 19 -7.16 -4.61 6.62
N ALA A 20 -6.36 -5.59 6.23
CA ALA A 20 -5.00 -5.71 6.75
C ALA A 20 -4.14 -4.51 6.34
N PHE A 21 -4.25 -4.07 5.08
CA PHE A 21 -3.52 -2.90 4.59
C PHE A 21 -3.90 -1.64 5.36
N PHE A 22 -5.20 -1.40 5.56
CA PHE A 22 -5.66 -0.19 6.26
C PHE A 22 -5.31 -0.23 7.75
N THR A 23 -5.39 -1.39 8.38
CA THR A 23 -5.02 -1.54 9.79
C THR A 23 -3.56 -1.16 10.01
N GLU A 24 -2.66 -1.67 9.18
CA GLU A 24 -1.24 -1.35 9.30
C GLU A 24 -0.94 0.09 8.89
N ALA A 25 -1.66 0.62 7.89
CA ALA A 25 -1.50 2.02 7.50
C ALA A 25 -1.85 2.95 8.65
N MET A 26 -2.93 2.67 9.37
CA MET A 26 -3.35 3.48 10.53
C MET A 26 -2.31 3.40 11.64
N ARG A 27 -1.77 2.22 11.89
CA ARG A 27 -0.75 2.04 12.94
C ARG A 27 0.52 2.81 12.61
N LEU A 28 1.00 2.72 11.37
CA LEU A 28 2.20 3.43 10.94
C LEU A 28 1.99 4.94 10.95
N ALA A 29 0.81 5.41 10.53
CA ALA A 29 0.49 6.82 10.56
C ALA A 29 0.43 7.35 12.00
N ALA A 30 -0.08 6.56 12.92
CA ALA A 30 -0.12 6.92 14.34
C ALA A 30 1.29 7.06 14.93
N ASP A 31 2.27 6.35 14.37
CA ASP A 31 3.68 6.47 14.77
C ASP A 31 4.38 7.66 14.10
N GLY A 32 3.67 8.48 13.34
CA GLY A 32 4.21 9.69 12.74
C GLY A 32 4.79 9.50 11.34
N HIS A 33 4.56 8.37 10.69
CA HIS A 33 5.03 8.12 9.33
C HIS A 33 4.03 8.57 8.27
N VAL A 34 4.54 8.89 7.09
CA VAL A 34 3.71 9.07 5.90
C VAL A 34 3.57 7.71 5.22
N VAL A 35 2.33 7.28 4.99
CA VAL A 35 2.07 5.93 4.47
C VAL A 35 1.57 5.98 3.04
N LEU A 36 2.25 5.25 2.16
CA LEU A 36 1.81 5.02 0.79
C LEU A 36 1.13 3.65 0.75
N ASN A 37 -0.21 3.67 0.68
CA ASN A 37 -1.03 2.47 0.80
C ASN A 37 -1.68 2.14 -0.54
N PRO A 38 -1.24 1.06 -1.23
CA PRO A 38 -1.81 0.70 -2.54
C PRO A 38 -3.27 0.26 -2.44
N ALA A 39 -3.76 -0.09 -1.26
CA ALA A 39 -5.16 -0.50 -1.10
C ALA A 39 -6.14 0.67 -1.24
N THR A 40 -5.66 1.91 -1.32
CA THR A 40 -6.50 3.08 -1.59
C THR A 40 -6.84 3.23 -3.07
N LEU A 41 -6.19 2.49 -3.95
CA LEU A 41 -6.45 2.57 -5.37
C LEU A 41 -7.82 1.95 -5.71
N PRO A 42 -8.52 2.49 -6.74
CA PRO A 42 -9.83 1.97 -7.11
C PRO A 42 -9.74 0.57 -7.72
N GLU A 43 -10.83 -0.15 -7.65
CA GLU A 43 -10.98 -1.42 -8.36
C GLU A 43 -11.18 -1.16 -9.86
N GLY A 44 -10.90 -2.18 -10.65
CA GLY A 44 -11.13 -2.12 -12.10
C GLY A 44 -9.90 -1.70 -12.90
N LEU A 45 -8.78 -1.43 -12.24
CA LEU A 45 -7.53 -1.17 -12.95
C LEU A 45 -6.96 -2.46 -13.53
N SER A 46 -6.37 -2.38 -14.73
CA SER A 46 -5.59 -3.48 -15.26
C SER A 46 -4.32 -3.67 -14.43
N GLN A 47 -3.70 -4.85 -14.55
CA GLN A 47 -2.43 -5.12 -13.87
C GLN A 47 -1.37 -4.07 -14.26
N GLN A 48 -1.33 -3.70 -15.54
CA GLN A 48 -0.38 -2.71 -16.02
C GLN A 48 -0.65 -1.32 -15.41
N GLN A 49 -1.92 -0.91 -15.35
CA GLN A 49 -2.29 0.36 -14.74
C GLN A 49 -1.94 0.39 -13.26
N TYR A 50 -2.27 -0.68 -12.54
CA TYR A 50 -1.96 -0.81 -11.12
C TYR A 50 -0.45 -0.67 -10.87
N MET A 51 0.36 -1.40 -11.64
CA MET A 51 1.81 -1.37 -11.48
C MET A 51 2.39 -0.01 -11.87
N SER A 52 1.80 0.66 -12.86
CA SER A 52 2.25 2.01 -13.28
C SER A 52 2.05 3.05 -12.18
N ILE A 53 1.12 2.83 -11.27
CA ILE A 53 0.91 3.71 -10.12
C ILE A 53 1.76 3.26 -8.94
N CYS A 54 1.78 1.96 -8.66
CA CYS A 54 2.47 1.42 -7.47
C CYS A 54 3.98 1.55 -7.54
N ILE A 55 4.57 1.38 -8.70
CA ILE A 55 6.04 1.49 -8.84
C ILE A 55 6.54 2.89 -8.50
N PRO A 56 5.95 3.98 -9.02
CA PRO A 56 6.33 5.32 -8.57
C PRO A 56 6.10 5.55 -7.08
N MET A 57 5.04 5.00 -6.51
CA MET A 57 4.82 5.08 -5.06
C MET A 57 5.96 4.44 -4.30
N LEU A 58 6.36 3.24 -4.72
CA LEU A 58 7.47 2.53 -4.11
C LEU A 58 8.77 3.32 -4.22
N MET A 59 9.01 3.94 -5.38
CA MET A 59 10.21 4.73 -5.60
C MET A 59 10.27 5.98 -4.73
N CYS A 60 9.13 6.50 -4.29
CA CYS A 60 9.07 7.65 -3.39
C CYS A 60 9.31 7.27 -1.93
N ALA A 61 9.24 5.99 -1.59
CA ALA A 61 9.30 5.56 -0.20
C ALA A 61 10.73 5.49 0.33
N ASP A 62 10.88 5.79 1.61
CA ASP A 62 12.15 5.59 2.32
C ASP A 62 12.30 4.14 2.77
N ALA A 63 11.18 3.45 3.01
CA ALA A 63 11.17 2.09 3.52
C ALA A 63 9.96 1.34 3.00
N ILE A 64 10.04 0.01 3.04
CA ILE A 64 8.95 -0.89 2.67
C ILE A 64 8.52 -1.66 3.90
N TYR A 65 7.20 -1.67 4.16
CA TYR A 65 6.61 -2.51 5.19
C TYR A 65 5.98 -3.74 4.51
N LEU A 66 6.49 -4.91 4.83
CA LEU A 66 5.98 -6.16 4.27
C LEU A 66 4.84 -6.69 5.14
N LEU A 67 3.68 -6.75 4.52
CA LEU A 67 2.47 -7.21 5.19
C LEU A 67 2.37 -8.73 5.21
#